data_31b802c7cb10255de47433fc9570cc0b
#
_entry.id   31b802c7cb10255de47433fc9570cc0b
#
_cell.length_a   1.000
_cell.length_b   1.000
_cell.length_c   1.000
_cell.angle_alpha   90.00
_cell.angle_beta   90.00
_cell.angle_gamma   90.00
#
_symmetry.space_group_name_H-M   'P 1'
#
loop_
_entity.id
_entity.type
_entity.pdbx_description
1 polymer ?
#
loop_
_entity_poly.entity_id
_entity_poly.type
_entity_poly.pdbx_seq_one_letter_code
_entity_poly.pdbx_strand_id
1 'polypeptide(L)' 'MVEGIVMKTKVRITRESYRYNVIKGDIGYVDGYLQDSDNVPCAVVIIDKSFNLVPLYMIELYEDKNN' A
#
# COMPACT_ATOMS: atom_id res chain seq x y z
N MET A 1 24.61 6.24 15.34
CA MET A 1 24.22 5.38 14.73
C MET A 1 23.28 5.70 13.84
N VAL A 2 23.11 5.05 12.93
CA VAL A 2 22.26 5.35 12.04
C VAL A 2 21.11 4.87 12.46
N GLU A 3 20.19 5.46 12.52
CA GLU A 3 19.12 5.12 12.74
C GLU A 3 18.69 4.49 11.80
N GLY A 4 18.33 3.64 11.72
CA GLY A 4 17.92 2.89 10.80
C GLY A 4 17.16 3.44 9.79
N ILE A 5 17.40 3.08 8.63
CA ILE A 5 16.61 3.46 7.58
C ILE A 5 15.46 2.57 7.60
N VAL A 6 14.29 3.09 7.62
CA VAL A 6 13.11 2.30 7.60
C VAL A 6 12.77 2.00 6.18
N MET A 7 12.81 0.73 5.80
CA MET A 7 12.52 0.35 4.46
C MET A 7 11.08 -0.03 4.39
N LYS A 8 10.26 0.79 3.82
CA LYS A 8 8.86 0.49 3.69
C LYS A 8 8.61 -0.34 2.47
N THR A 9 7.68 -1.25 2.55
CA THR A 9 7.33 -2.10 1.42
C THR A 9 6.62 -1.28 0.36
N LYS A 10 7.11 -1.36 -0.86
CA LYS A 10 6.53 -0.65 -1.98
C LYS A 10 5.55 -1.57 -2.69
N VAL A 11 4.39 -1.06 -3.00
CA VAL A 11 3.33 -1.87 -3.59
C VAL A 11 2.65 -1.13 -4.72
N ARG A 12 1.97 -1.88 -5.57
CA ARG A 12 1.21 -1.31 -6.66
C ARG A 12 -0.23 -1.79 -6.51
N ILE A 13 -1.18 -0.90 -6.77
CA ILE A 13 -2.59 -1.23 -6.72
C ILE A 13 -2.95 -2.00 -7.98
N THR A 14 -3.62 -3.14 -7.81
CA THR A 14 -3.90 -4.02 -8.93
C THR A 14 -5.27 -3.79 -9.55
N ARG A 15 -6.16 -3.07 -8.87
CA ARG A 15 -7.49 -2.77 -9.43
C ARG A 15 -8.03 -1.50 -8.79
N GLU A 16 -8.90 -0.83 -9.50
CA GLU A 16 -9.46 0.38 -8.96
C GLU A 16 -10.62 0.06 -8.03
N SER A 17 -10.88 0.92 -7.08
CA SER A 17 -11.98 0.76 -6.16
C SER A 17 -12.44 2.12 -5.65
N TYR A 18 -13.70 2.44 -5.85
CA TYR A 18 -14.22 3.65 -5.29
C TYR A 18 -14.31 3.54 -3.78
N ARG A 19 -14.62 2.34 -3.30
CA ARG A 19 -14.76 2.16 -1.86
C ARG A 19 -13.48 2.49 -1.14
N TYR A 20 -12.34 2.11 -1.71
CA TYR A 20 -11.07 2.33 -1.06
C TYR A 20 -10.30 3.51 -1.67
N ASN A 21 -10.92 4.16 -2.65
CA ASN A 21 -10.35 5.37 -3.25
C ASN A 21 -8.99 5.13 -3.86
N VAL A 22 -8.85 4.09 -4.61
CA VAL A 22 -7.58 3.74 -5.26
C VAL A 22 -7.80 3.46 -6.73
N ILE A 23 -6.77 3.64 -7.51
CA ILE A 23 -6.80 3.45 -8.95
C ILE A 23 -5.75 2.43 -9.33
N LYS A 24 -6.09 1.54 -10.25
CA LYS A 24 -5.15 0.54 -10.71
C LYS A 24 -3.88 1.22 -11.21
N GLY A 25 -2.75 0.72 -10.78
CA GLY A 25 -1.46 1.24 -11.19
C GLY A 25 -0.84 2.24 -10.22
N ASP A 26 -1.60 2.69 -9.22
CA ASP A 26 -1.02 3.58 -8.22
C ASP A 26 0.06 2.86 -7.47
N ILE A 27 1.12 3.58 -7.15
CA ILE A 27 2.26 3.05 -6.41
C ILE A 27 2.29 3.71 -5.05
N GLY A 28 2.47 2.95 -4.03
CA GLY A 28 2.57 3.51 -2.69
C GLY A 28 3.43 2.65 -1.79
N TYR A 29 3.51 3.04 -0.52
CA TYR A 29 4.32 2.34 0.46
C TYR A 29 3.43 1.91 1.62
N VAL A 30 3.64 0.70 2.11
CA VAL A 30 2.86 0.19 3.22
C VAL A 30 3.38 0.76 4.53
N ASP A 31 2.49 1.37 5.29
CA ASP A 31 2.85 1.93 6.57
C ASP A 31 2.41 1.04 7.73
N GLY A 32 1.51 0.16 7.51
CA GLY A 32 1.03 -0.75 8.54
C GLY A 32 -0.07 -1.62 8.02
N TYR A 33 -0.63 -2.43 8.89
CA TYR A 33 -1.68 -3.35 8.51
C TYR A 33 -2.80 -3.30 9.52
N LEU A 34 -4.02 -3.33 9.07
CA LEU A 34 -5.16 -3.40 9.95
C LEU A 34 -6.30 -4.10 9.24
N GLN A 35 -7.32 -4.49 9.98
CA GLN A 35 -8.52 -5.03 9.35
C GLN A 35 -9.53 -3.90 9.23
N ASP A 36 -10.35 -3.94 8.21
CA ASP A 36 -11.40 -2.94 8.07
C ASP A 36 -12.61 -3.37 8.90
N SER A 37 -13.70 -2.64 8.79
CA SER A 37 -14.87 -2.92 9.61
C SER A 37 -15.52 -4.26 9.28
N ASP A 38 -15.22 -4.84 8.13
CA ASP A 38 -15.73 -6.14 7.76
C ASP A 38 -14.70 -7.24 8.01
N ASN A 39 -13.67 -6.95 8.76
CA ASN A 39 -12.60 -7.89 9.08
C ASN A 39 -11.77 -8.29 7.86
N VAL A 40 -11.76 -7.48 6.85
CA VAL A 40 -10.93 -7.76 5.67
C VAL A 40 -9.52 -7.28 5.98
N PRO A 41 -8.51 -8.11 5.80
CA PRO A 41 -7.15 -7.68 6.08
C PRO A 41 -6.71 -6.64 5.05
N CYS A 42 -6.23 -5.53 5.54
CA CYS A 42 -5.83 -4.40 4.71
C CYS A 42 -4.46 -3.89 5.06
N ALA A 43 -3.87 -3.17 4.14
CA ALA A 43 -2.64 -2.46 4.40
C ALA A 43 -2.95 -0.96 4.39
N VAL A 44 -2.26 -0.22 5.19
CA VAL A 44 -2.34 1.24 5.14
C VAL A 44 -1.28 1.64 4.13
N VAL A 45 -1.72 2.11 2.97
CA VAL A 45 -0.82 2.42 1.86
C VAL A 45 -0.75 3.93 1.68
N ILE A 46 0.44 4.47 1.67
CA ILE A 46 0.63 5.89 1.48
C ILE A 46 0.84 6.14 0.01
N ILE A 47 -0.10 6.85 -0.62
CA ILE A 47 -0.04 7.16 -2.02
C ILE A 47 -0.13 8.68 -2.12
N ASP A 48 0.90 9.29 -2.69
CA ASP A 48 0.89 10.73 -2.85
C ASP A 48 0.62 11.44 -1.55
N LYS A 49 1.23 11.03 -0.46
CA LYS A 49 1.10 11.64 0.84
C LYS A 49 -0.26 11.44 1.47
N SER A 50 -1.08 10.60 0.92
CA SER A 50 -2.39 10.29 1.49
C SER A 50 -2.39 8.88 2.02
N PHE A 51 -3.05 8.66 3.15
CA PHE A 51 -3.16 7.32 3.71
C PHE A 51 -4.42 6.68 3.17
N ASN A 52 -4.29 5.47 2.67
CA ASN A 52 -5.42 4.73 2.13
C ASN A 52 -5.43 3.35 2.70
N LEU A 53 -6.58 2.88 3.16
CA LEU A 53 -6.70 1.53 3.67
C LEU A 53 -7.11 0.66 2.50
N VAL A 54 -6.27 -0.28 2.11
CA VAL A 54 -6.47 -1.05 0.89
C VAL A 54 -6.39 -2.53 1.21
N PRO A 55 -7.38 -3.33 0.80
CA PRO A 55 -7.33 -4.76 1.04
C PRO A 55 -6.07 -5.39 0.47
N LEU A 56 -5.52 -6.35 1.16
CA LEU A 56 -4.29 -6.98 0.70
C LEU A 56 -4.45 -7.62 -0.67
N TYR A 57 -5.65 -8.08 -1.03
CA TYR A 57 -5.84 -8.72 -2.31
C TYR A 57 -5.84 -7.73 -3.48
N MET A 58 -5.78 -6.43 -3.18
CA MET A 58 -5.74 -5.41 -4.22
C MET A 58 -4.36 -4.80 -4.42
N ILE A 59 -3.35 -5.35 -3.79
CA ILE A 59 -1.99 -4.81 -3.95
C ILE A 59 -1.04 -5.94 -4.31
N GLU A 60 0.06 -5.57 -4.93
CA GLU A 60 1.12 -6.52 -5.21
C GLU A 60 2.44 -5.84 -4.91
N LEU A 61 3.44 -6.60 -4.61
CA LEU A 61 4.76 -6.04 -4.34
C LEU A 61 5.29 -5.42 -5.62
N TYR A 62 5.88 -4.25 -5.48
CA TYR A 62 6.44 -3.57 -6.63
C TYR A 62 7.94 -3.41 -6.43
N GLU A 63 8.70 -3.96 -7.32
CA GLU A 63 10.12 -3.86 -7.22
C GLU A 63 10.65 -2.92 -8.24
N ASP A 64 11.46 -1.97 -7.82
CA ASP A 64 12.11 -1.10 -8.70
C ASP A 64 13.29 -1.79 -9.22
N LYS A 65 13.28 -2.25 -10.42
CA LYS A 65 14.36 -2.83 -10.96
C LYS A 65 15.23 -1.84 -11.51
N ASN A 66 16.14 -1.42 -10.80
CA ASN A 66 16.92 -0.46 -11.22
C ASN A 66 18.10 -0.97 -11.68
N ASN A 67 18.41 -1.11 -12.64
CA ASN A 67 19.54 -1.71 -13.03
C ASN A 67 20.44 -1.03 -13.67
#